data_e54fbd488ad7e37db5080d8364c689a1
#
_entry.id   e54fbd488ad7e37db5080d8364c689a1
#
_cell.length_a   1.000
_cell.length_b   1.000
_cell.length_c   1.000
_cell.angle_alpha   90.00
_cell.angle_beta   90.00
_cell.angle_gamma   90.00
#
_symmetry.space_group_name_H-M   'P 1'
#
loop_
_entity.id
_entity.type
_entity.pdbx_description
1 polymer ?
#
loop_
_entity_poly.entity_id
_entity_poly.type
_entity_poly.pdbx_seq_one_letter_code
_entity_poly.pdbx_strand_id
1 'polypeptide(L)'
;FLLFDYSVASFFDSINHQTKSLFGTLTHFGDSLYFFVPTILIWGLIKIIKSKNQIMETISDISLFIFLNILLSGIVTQILKHIIGRPRPVLYNGFELKSLDIIQFDSKWHSFPSGHTATIFAFIFCMIFLFPKIKNALITIAIIIASTRVIVGAHFISDILGGTLVAYLSTIFISKKLANKNKLFTSENDKLIPNNNVEIISSTIANFYQNVFSLYLNFNFYFKTLTITLLLSILFFIFPSLDITVSGLFYGQDGKFIASESDWFIYFVRKMLLPLMALLVFFVPIAAVFKQIYYKEKILNIAVREWVYLFSCLIIGTGIVVNSIFKNLWGRARPNDTIQFGGEEPFTIPW
;
A
#
# COMPACT_ATOMS: atom_id res chain seq x y z
N PHE A 1 -13.79 -18.52 22.10
CA PHE A 1 -13.57 -17.51 21.03
C PHE A 1 -14.32 -16.21 21.34
N LEU A 2 -15.61 -16.21 21.65
CA LEU A 2 -16.39 -14.98 21.86
C LEU A 2 -15.87 -14.11 23.00
N LEU A 3 -15.48 -14.69 24.14
CA LEU A 3 -14.90 -13.94 25.28
C LEU A 3 -13.55 -13.31 24.92
N PHE A 4 -12.72 -14.04 24.16
CA PHE A 4 -11.43 -13.53 23.70
C PHE A 4 -11.59 -12.39 22.70
N ASP A 5 -12.51 -12.56 21.71
CA ASP A 5 -12.83 -11.51 20.74
C ASP A 5 -13.27 -10.21 21.43
N TYR A 6 -14.11 -10.33 22.47
CA TYR A 6 -14.59 -9.19 23.24
C TYR A 6 -13.47 -8.49 24.00
N SER A 7 -12.64 -9.25 24.73
CA SER A 7 -11.51 -8.68 25.49
C SER A 7 -10.53 -7.91 24.61
N VAL A 8 -10.26 -8.44 23.42
CA VAL A 8 -9.37 -7.79 22.46
C VAL A 8 -10.04 -6.56 21.84
N ALA A 9 -11.32 -6.64 21.48
CA ALA A 9 -12.03 -5.49 20.92
C ALA A 9 -12.11 -4.34 21.92
N SER A 10 -12.41 -4.62 23.20
CA SER A 10 -12.45 -3.61 24.26
C SER A 10 -11.09 -2.96 24.54
N PHE A 11 -10.01 -3.74 24.47
CA PHE A 11 -8.65 -3.22 24.58
C PHE A 11 -8.36 -2.22 23.44
N PHE A 12 -8.65 -2.58 22.20
CA PHE A 12 -8.43 -1.67 21.07
C PHE A 12 -9.43 -0.51 21.02
N ASP A 13 -10.58 -0.61 21.68
CA ASP A 13 -11.51 0.51 21.79
C ASP A 13 -10.97 1.64 22.68
N SER A 14 -10.15 1.31 23.67
CA SER A 14 -9.48 2.27 24.54
C SER A 14 -8.34 3.05 23.86
N ILE A 15 -7.90 2.64 22.67
CA ILE A 15 -6.82 3.32 21.93
C ILE A 15 -7.32 4.66 21.38
N ASN A 16 -6.44 5.67 21.44
CA ASN A 16 -6.75 7.02 21.01
C ASN A 16 -7.12 7.10 19.51
N HIS A 17 -7.92 8.09 19.17
CA HIS A 17 -8.44 8.30 17.83
C HIS A 17 -7.33 8.47 16.77
N GLN A 18 -6.22 9.11 17.13
CA GLN A 18 -5.10 9.35 16.19
C GLN A 18 -4.44 8.06 15.75
N THR A 19 -4.20 7.13 16.70
CA THR A 19 -3.68 5.79 16.39
C THR A 19 -4.65 5.01 15.51
N LYS A 20 -5.96 5.03 15.84
CA LYS A 20 -6.98 4.39 15.00
C LYS A 20 -7.00 4.96 13.58
N SER A 21 -6.82 6.27 13.40
CA SER A 21 -6.76 6.92 12.09
C SER A 21 -5.58 6.44 11.25
N LEU A 22 -4.38 6.30 11.86
CA LEU A 22 -3.21 5.76 11.17
C LEU A 22 -3.47 4.33 10.64
N PHE A 23 -3.97 3.45 11.51
CA PHE A 23 -4.33 2.09 11.10
C PHE A 23 -5.50 2.05 10.13
N GLY A 24 -6.40 3.05 10.19
CA GLY A 24 -7.45 3.30 9.20
C GLY A 24 -6.91 3.55 7.80
N THR A 25 -5.80 4.26 7.68
CA THR A 25 -5.11 4.47 6.39
C THR A 25 -4.45 3.17 5.89
N LEU A 26 -3.75 2.47 6.77
CA LEU A 26 -3.09 1.21 6.41
C LEU A 26 -4.08 0.12 5.99
N THR A 27 -5.30 0.14 6.51
CA THR A 27 -6.32 -0.88 6.17
C THR A 27 -6.74 -0.84 4.69
N HIS A 28 -6.58 0.30 4.00
CA HIS A 28 -6.90 0.41 2.58
C HIS A 28 -6.07 -0.53 1.70
N PHE A 29 -4.87 -0.94 2.14
CA PHE A 29 -4.11 -1.99 1.45
C PHE A 29 -4.81 -3.36 1.42
N GLY A 30 -5.86 -3.55 2.19
CA GLY A 30 -6.75 -4.72 2.12
C GLY A 30 -7.95 -4.54 1.17
N ASP A 31 -8.09 -3.40 0.51
CA ASP A 31 -9.20 -3.16 -0.42
C ASP A 31 -8.98 -3.91 -1.74
N SER A 32 -10.00 -4.62 -2.19
CA SER A 32 -9.93 -5.45 -3.39
C SER A 32 -9.68 -4.67 -4.68
N LEU A 33 -10.09 -3.41 -4.77
CA LEU A 33 -9.90 -2.58 -5.97
C LEU A 33 -8.42 -2.40 -6.32
N TYR A 34 -7.54 -2.27 -5.31
CA TYR A 34 -6.09 -2.16 -5.55
C TYR A 34 -5.48 -3.38 -6.22
N PHE A 35 -6.15 -4.53 -6.15
CA PHE A 35 -5.72 -5.76 -6.78
C PHE A 35 -6.50 -6.05 -8.07
N PHE A 36 -7.81 -5.83 -8.09
CA PHE A 36 -8.64 -6.09 -9.25
C PHE A 36 -8.23 -5.26 -10.46
N VAL A 37 -8.07 -3.95 -10.27
CA VAL A 37 -7.79 -3.04 -11.38
C VAL A 37 -6.46 -3.39 -12.06
N PRO A 38 -5.32 -3.50 -11.36
CA PRO A 38 -4.05 -3.84 -12.00
C PRO A 38 -4.07 -5.22 -12.65
N THR A 39 -4.63 -6.24 -11.98
CA THR A 39 -4.59 -7.61 -12.49
C THR A 39 -5.42 -7.79 -13.75
N ILE A 40 -6.64 -7.22 -13.81
CA ILE A 40 -7.48 -7.30 -15.01
C ILE A 40 -6.91 -6.48 -16.16
N LEU A 41 -6.29 -5.33 -15.87
CA LEU A 41 -5.63 -4.51 -16.88
C LEU A 41 -4.41 -5.22 -17.48
N ILE A 42 -3.53 -5.79 -16.65
CA ILE A 42 -2.35 -6.52 -17.13
C ILE A 42 -2.79 -7.72 -17.97
N TRP A 43 -3.75 -8.51 -17.49
CA TRP A 43 -4.29 -9.63 -18.23
C TRP A 43 -4.86 -9.18 -19.58
N GLY A 44 -5.73 -8.16 -19.60
CA GLY A 44 -6.39 -7.66 -20.79
C GLY A 44 -5.41 -7.08 -21.81
N LEU A 45 -4.45 -6.26 -21.37
CA LEU A 45 -3.43 -5.67 -22.25
C LEU A 45 -2.58 -6.74 -22.94
N ILE A 46 -2.12 -7.75 -22.20
CA ILE A 46 -1.31 -8.84 -22.80
C ILE A 46 -2.15 -9.62 -23.82
N LYS A 47 -3.44 -9.86 -23.56
CA LYS A 47 -4.32 -10.55 -24.52
C LYS A 47 -4.62 -9.71 -25.77
N ILE A 48 -4.75 -8.38 -25.63
CA ILE A 48 -4.94 -7.47 -26.76
C ILE A 48 -3.69 -7.43 -27.65
N ILE A 49 -2.50 -7.36 -27.04
CA ILE A 49 -1.21 -7.30 -27.76
C ILE A 49 -0.93 -8.61 -28.51
N LYS A 50 -1.63 -9.72 -28.15
CA LYS A 50 -1.43 -11.06 -28.74
C LYS A 50 0.05 -11.48 -28.74
N SER A 51 0.75 -11.22 -27.64
CA SER A 51 2.16 -11.53 -27.50
C SER A 51 2.41 -13.04 -27.66
N LYS A 52 3.37 -13.42 -28.49
CA LYS A 52 3.86 -14.81 -28.60
C LYS A 52 4.96 -15.12 -27.58
N ASN A 53 5.31 -14.16 -26.73
CA ASN A 53 6.34 -14.34 -25.70
C ASN A 53 5.77 -15.15 -24.54
N GLN A 54 6.40 -16.30 -24.25
CA GLN A 54 5.98 -17.24 -23.22
C GLN A 54 6.00 -16.62 -21.79
N ILE A 55 6.91 -15.70 -21.53
CA ILE A 55 6.97 -14.97 -20.24
C ILE A 55 5.74 -14.05 -20.10
N MET A 56 5.37 -13.32 -21.18
CA MET A 56 4.17 -12.47 -21.17
C MET A 56 2.89 -13.28 -20.97
N GLU A 57 2.77 -14.44 -21.61
CA GLU A 57 1.63 -15.34 -21.38
C GLU A 57 1.59 -15.82 -19.93
N THR A 58 2.76 -16.15 -19.33
CA THR A 58 2.83 -16.55 -17.91
C THR A 58 2.42 -15.40 -17.00
N ILE A 59 2.85 -14.16 -17.26
CA ILE A 59 2.42 -12.96 -16.51
C ILE A 59 0.90 -12.75 -16.63
N SER A 60 0.35 -12.95 -17.83
CA SER A 60 -1.11 -12.91 -18.05
C SER A 60 -1.84 -13.95 -17.22
N ASP A 61 -1.35 -15.20 -17.19
CA ASP A 61 -1.95 -16.27 -16.40
C ASP A 61 -1.80 -16.04 -14.89
N ILE A 62 -0.69 -15.46 -14.42
CA ILE A 62 -0.51 -15.01 -13.02
C ILE A 62 -1.54 -13.94 -12.66
N SER A 63 -1.70 -12.94 -13.50
CA SER A 63 -2.66 -11.85 -13.28
C SER A 63 -4.10 -12.38 -13.20
N LEU A 64 -4.46 -13.29 -14.09
CA LEU A 64 -5.76 -13.94 -14.07
C LEU A 64 -5.95 -14.83 -12.84
N PHE A 65 -4.91 -15.54 -12.40
CA PHE A 65 -4.93 -16.35 -11.18
C PHE A 65 -5.24 -15.50 -9.95
N ILE A 66 -4.54 -14.38 -9.78
CA ILE A 66 -4.76 -13.46 -8.67
C ILE A 66 -6.18 -12.89 -8.73
N PHE A 67 -6.62 -12.41 -9.89
CA PHE A 67 -7.95 -11.86 -10.10
C PHE A 67 -9.05 -12.86 -9.72
N LEU A 68 -9.00 -14.07 -10.27
CA LEU A 68 -10.00 -15.11 -10.01
C LEU A 68 -10.02 -15.55 -8.54
N ASN A 69 -8.86 -15.60 -7.89
CA ASN A 69 -8.78 -15.99 -6.49
C ASN A 69 -9.41 -14.93 -5.58
N ILE A 70 -9.08 -13.66 -5.78
CA ILE A 70 -9.68 -12.57 -5.00
C ILE A 70 -11.19 -12.48 -5.27
N LEU A 71 -11.61 -12.65 -6.51
CA LEU A 71 -13.03 -12.68 -6.88
C LEU A 71 -13.78 -13.79 -6.16
N LEU A 72 -13.26 -15.02 -6.22
CA LEU A 72 -13.88 -16.18 -5.55
C LEU A 72 -13.92 -15.99 -4.04
N SER A 73 -12.81 -15.59 -3.44
CA SER A 73 -12.71 -15.31 -2.01
C SER A 73 -13.70 -14.21 -1.59
N GLY A 74 -13.84 -13.16 -2.40
CA GLY A 74 -14.78 -12.06 -2.18
C GLY A 74 -16.24 -12.53 -2.26
N ILE A 75 -16.61 -13.31 -3.27
CA ILE A 75 -17.97 -13.85 -3.43
C ILE A 75 -18.34 -14.73 -2.23
N VAL A 76 -17.48 -15.69 -1.86
CA VAL A 76 -17.70 -16.57 -0.71
C VAL A 76 -17.84 -15.76 0.58
N THR A 77 -16.97 -14.76 0.77
CA THR A 77 -17.04 -13.84 1.92
C THR A 77 -18.37 -13.11 1.98
N GLN A 78 -18.85 -12.57 0.86
CA GLN A 78 -20.15 -11.87 0.84
C GLN A 78 -21.32 -12.79 1.13
N ILE A 79 -21.33 -13.99 0.56
CA ILE A 79 -22.37 -14.98 0.85
C ILE A 79 -22.40 -15.31 2.36
N LEU A 80 -21.22 -15.59 2.95
CA LEU A 80 -21.14 -15.92 4.37
C LEU A 80 -21.58 -14.76 5.27
N LYS A 81 -21.25 -13.51 4.92
CA LYS A 81 -21.68 -12.31 5.65
C LYS A 81 -23.20 -12.22 5.77
N HIS A 82 -23.87 -12.40 4.65
CA HIS A 82 -25.35 -12.32 4.61
C HIS A 82 -26.02 -13.49 5.35
N ILE A 83 -25.44 -14.71 5.26
CA ILE A 83 -25.99 -15.88 5.92
C ILE A 83 -25.79 -15.83 7.45
N ILE A 84 -24.56 -15.43 7.89
CA ILE A 84 -24.19 -15.54 9.32
C ILE A 84 -24.71 -14.35 10.12
N GLY A 85 -24.77 -13.14 9.53
CA GLY A 85 -25.30 -11.95 10.19
C GLY A 85 -24.65 -11.66 11.54
N ARG A 86 -23.32 -11.62 11.60
CA ARG A 86 -22.58 -11.30 12.84
C ARG A 86 -22.48 -9.80 13.05
N PRO A 87 -22.86 -9.26 14.23
CA PRO A 87 -22.69 -7.84 14.53
C PRO A 87 -21.21 -7.44 14.60
N ARG A 88 -20.88 -6.23 14.13
CA ARG A 88 -19.54 -5.67 14.24
C ARG A 88 -19.25 -5.17 15.66
N PRO A 89 -17.96 -5.01 16.05
CA PRO A 89 -17.57 -4.47 17.34
C PRO A 89 -18.29 -3.16 17.71
N VAL A 90 -18.54 -2.28 16.76
CA VAL A 90 -19.23 -0.99 16.97
C VAL A 90 -20.68 -1.13 17.50
N LEU A 91 -21.31 -2.28 17.33
CA LEU A 91 -22.66 -2.54 17.86
C LEU A 91 -22.65 -3.06 19.31
N TYR A 92 -21.49 -3.33 19.87
CA TYR A 92 -21.38 -3.79 21.26
C TYR A 92 -21.33 -2.61 22.21
N ASN A 93 -22.47 -2.30 22.83
CA ASN A 93 -22.60 -1.32 23.89
C ASN A 93 -22.49 -2.02 25.24
N GLY A 94 -21.25 -2.29 25.72
CA GLY A 94 -21.06 -2.98 26.98
C GLY A 94 -21.36 -4.50 26.90
N PHE A 95 -21.63 -5.14 28.00
CA PHE A 95 -21.58 -6.60 28.24
C PHE A 95 -22.65 -7.47 27.55
N GLU A 96 -23.50 -6.94 26.70
CA GLU A 96 -24.51 -7.74 26.03
C GLU A 96 -23.97 -8.34 24.72
N LEU A 97 -23.73 -9.65 24.72
CA LEU A 97 -23.48 -10.45 23.52
C LEU A 97 -24.75 -10.46 22.65
N LYS A 98 -24.78 -9.65 21.61
CA LYS A 98 -25.84 -9.73 20.59
C LYS A 98 -25.74 -11.07 19.86
N SER A 99 -26.89 -11.76 19.74
CA SER A 99 -27.00 -13.01 18.96
C SER A 99 -26.70 -12.78 17.48
N LEU A 100 -26.31 -13.82 16.78
CA LEU A 100 -26.26 -13.83 15.32
C LEU A 100 -27.67 -13.59 14.78
N ASP A 101 -27.75 -12.73 13.74
CA ASP A 101 -29.02 -12.47 13.05
C ASP A 101 -28.91 -13.02 11.62
N ILE A 102 -29.44 -14.23 11.45
CA ILE A 102 -29.31 -15.00 10.21
C ILE A 102 -30.09 -14.29 9.08
N ILE A 103 -29.47 -14.22 7.90
CA ILE A 103 -29.98 -13.54 6.69
C ILE A 103 -30.17 -12.05 6.94
N GLN A 104 -29.03 -11.37 7.21
CA GLN A 104 -28.99 -9.95 7.48
C GLN A 104 -28.42 -9.16 6.29
N PHE A 105 -29.02 -8.00 5.98
CA PHE A 105 -28.60 -7.11 4.89
C PHE A 105 -27.96 -5.82 5.38
N ASP A 106 -28.08 -5.47 6.67
CA ASP A 106 -27.39 -4.31 7.23
C ASP A 106 -25.89 -4.57 7.38
N SER A 107 -25.09 -3.70 6.81
CA SER A 107 -23.62 -3.76 6.83
C SER A 107 -23.01 -3.79 8.24
N LYS A 108 -23.72 -3.30 9.26
CA LYS A 108 -23.32 -3.35 10.67
C LYS A 108 -23.32 -4.78 11.22
N TRP A 109 -24.04 -5.69 10.57
CA TRP A 109 -24.13 -7.11 10.91
C TRP A 109 -23.23 -8.00 10.01
N HIS A 110 -22.43 -7.39 9.13
CA HIS A 110 -21.52 -8.08 8.22
C HIS A 110 -20.10 -8.15 8.79
N SER A 111 -19.93 -8.60 10.05
CA SER A 111 -18.61 -8.72 10.65
C SER A 111 -17.87 -9.95 10.14
N PHE A 112 -18.50 -11.14 10.16
CA PHE A 112 -17.83 -12.39 9.81
C PHE A 112 -18.18 -12.88 8.40
N PRO A 113 -17.19 -13.32 7.63
CA PRO A 113 -15.75 -13.15 7.80
C PRO A 113 -15.27 -11.77 7.33
N SER A 114 -14.05 -11.35 7.70
CA SER A 114 -13.48 -10.07 7.30
C SER A 114 -13.13 -10.05 5.81
N GLY A 115 -13.73 -9.12 5.03
CA GLY A 115 -13.51 -8.99 3.59
C GLY A 115 -12.11 -8.51 3.23
N HIS A 116 -11.58 -7.48 3.92
CA HIS A 116 -10.21 -6.99 3.71
C HIS A 116 -9.18 -8.08 3.99
N THR A 117 -9.40 -8.86 5.06
CA THR A 117 -8.53 -10.00 5.37
C THR A 117 -8.60 -11.07 4.28
N ALA A 118 -9.80 -11.42 3.82
CA ALA A 118 -9.97 -12.37 2.73
C ALA A 118 -9.24 -11.91 1.45
N THR A 119 -9.31 -10.63 1.12
CA THR A 119 -8.61 -10.04 -0.03
C THR A 119 -7.10 -10.12 0.09
N ILE A 120 -6.53 -9.60 1.19
CA ILE A 120 -5.07 -9.56 1.34
C ILE A 120 -4.49 -10.97 1.43
N PHE A 121 -5.12 -11.88 2.17
CA PHE A 121 -4.65 -13.26 2.25
C PHE A 121 -4.85 -14.03 0.93
N ALA A 122 -5.90 -13.77 0.16
CA ALA A 122 -6.06 -14.37 -1.17
C ALA A 122 -4.92 -13.94 -2.10
N PHE A 123 -4.55 -12.67 -2.11
CA PHE A 123 -3.39 -12.18 -2.85
C PHE A 123 -2.09 -12.81 -2.36
N ILE A 124 -1.85 -12.79 -1.04
CA ILE A 124 -0.62 -13.30 -0.44
C ILE A 124 -0.47 -14.81 -0.65
N PHE A 125 -1.53 -15.61 -0.53
CA PHE A 125 -1.46 -17.04 -0.82
C PHE A 125 -1.16 -17.31 -2.30
N CYS A 126 -1.71 -16.53 -3.25
CA CYS A 126 -1.27 -16.61 -4.63
C CYS A 126 0.25 -16.37 -4.75
N MET A 127 0.76 -15.34 -4.10
CA MET A 127 2.20 -15.03 -4.11
C MET A 127 3.04 -16.14 -3.46
N ILE A 128 2.59 -16.74 -2.37
CA ILE A 128 3.30 -17.85 -1.72
C ILE A 128 3.35 -19.09 -2.60
N PHE A 129 2.24 -19.41 -3.30
CA PHE A 129 2.20 -20.53 -4.23
C PHE A 129 3.13 -20.33 -5.44
N LEU A 130 3.28 -19.09 -5.90
CA LEU A 130 4.17 -18.74 -7.01
C LEU A 130 5.63 -18.54 -6.54
N PHE A 131 5.84 -17.96 -5.36
CA PHE A 131 7.14 -17.52 -4.85
C PHE A 131 7.38 -18.01 -3.41
N PRO A 132 7.51 -19.32 -3.18
CA PRO A 132 7.57 -19.89 -1.83
C PRO A 132 8.79 -19.42 -1.01
N LYS A 133 9.86 -18.94 -1.66
CA LYS A 133 11.08 -18.47 -0.98
C LYS A 133 10.86 -17.25 -0.07
N ILE A 134 9.89 -16.43 -0.38
CA ILE A 134 9.58 -15.18 0.38
C ILE A 134 8.33 -15.30 1.26
N LYS A 135 7.84 -16.52 1.50
CA LYS A 135 6.59 -16.78 2.23
C LYS A 135 6.50 -16.09 3.58
N ASN A 136 7.59 -16.09 4.36
CA ASN A 136 7.57 -15.52 5.71
C ASN A 136 7.35 -14.01 5.68
N ALA A 137 8.04 -13.29 4.78
CA ALA A 137 7.82 -11.84 4.61
C ALA A 137 6.39 -11.53 4.16
N LEU A 138 5.86 -12.32 3.21
CA LEU A 138 4.50 -12.17 2.71
C LEU A 138 3.45 -12.41 3.80
N ILE A 139 3.60 -13.45 4.62
CA ILE A 139 2.69 -13.74 5.75
C ILE A 139 2.75 -12.60 6.78
N THR A 140 3.93 -12.10 7.10
CA THR A 140 4.08 -10.97 8.05
C THR A 140 3.33 -9.75 7.56
N ILE A 141 3.45 -9.38 6.28
CA ILE A 141 2.71 -8.27 5.69
C ILE A 141 1.20 -8.48 5.78
N ALA A 142 0.72 -9.70 5.45
CA ALA A 142 -0.70 -10.02 5.53
C ALA A 142 -1.24 -9.90 6.97
N ILE A 143 -0.50 -10.39 7.97
CA ILE A 143 -0.87 -10.29 9.37
C ILE A 143 -0.94 -8.83 9.81
N ILE A 144 0.06 -8.00 9.47
CA ILE A 144 0.06 -6.57 9.80
C ILE A 144 -1.19 -5.89 9.23
N ILE A 145 -1.49 -6.07 7.93
CA ILE A 145 -2.65 -5.44 7.29
C ILE A 145 -3.96 -5.97 7.89
N ALA A 146 -4.07 -7.28 8.12
CA ALA A 146 -5.26 -7.87 8.72
C ALA A 146 -5.49 -7.37 10.16
N SER A 147 -4.44 -7.22 10.96
CA SER A 147 -4.51 -6.71 12.34
C SER A 147 -5.07 -5.29 12.40
N THR A 148 -4.87 -4.48 11.36
CA THR A 148 -5.44 -3.13 11.31
C THR A 148 -6.96 -3.14 11.45
N ARG A 149 -7.64 -4.22 11.00
CA ARG A 149 -9.11 -4.35 11.05
C ARG A 149 -9.62 -4.50 12.48
N VAL A 150 -8.83 -5.13 13.35
CA VAL A 150 -9.14 -5.26 14.79
C VAL A 150 -8.84 -3.94 15.50
N ILE A 151 -7.70 -3.33 15.20
CA ILE A 151 -7.26 -2.07 15.82
C ILE A 151 -8.25 -0.93 15.56
N VAL A 152 -8.78 -0.82 14.33
CA VAL A 152 -9.80 0.19 14.01
C VAL A 152 -11.21 -0.17 14.49
N GLY A 153 -11.40 -1.31 15.16
CA GLY A 153 -12.71 -1.76 15.68
C GLY A 153 -13.71 -2.20 14.61
N ALA A 154 -13.24 -2.54 13.40
CA ALA A 154 -14.13 -2.96 12.31
C ALA A 154 -14.49 -4.45 12.35
N HIS A 155 -13.64 -5.29 12.93
CA HIS A 155 -13.77 -6.74 12.97
C HIS A 155 -13.17 -7.33 14.24
N PHE A 156 -13.61 -8.53 14.61
CA PHE A 156 -13.00 -9.34 15.66
C PHE A 156 -11.85 -10.20 15.12
N ILE A 157 -11.01 -10.75 16.02
CA ILE A 157 -9.92 -11.66 15.62
C ILE A 157 -10.45 -12.88 14.90
N SER A 158 -11.57 -13.46 15.37
CA SER A 158 -12.17 -14.61 14.71
C SER A 158 -12.67 -14.31 13.29
N ASP A 159 -13.07 -13.06 12.99
CA ASP A 159 -13.43 -12.65 11.62
C ASP A 159 -12.20 -12.65 10.70
N ILE A 160 -11.03 -12.28 11.26
CA ILE A 160 -9.73 -12.36 10.56
C ILE A 160 -9.40 -13.81 10.22
N LEU A 161 -9.52 -14.71 11.19
CA LEU A 161 -9.29 -16.15 10.97
C LEU A 161 -10.25 -16.73 9.92
N GLY A 162 -11.52 -16.34 9.99
CA GLY A 162 -12.53 -16.73 8.99
C GLY A 162 -12.18 -16.24 7.57
N GLY A 163 -11.79 -14.98 7.43
CA GLY A 163 -11.34 -14.39 6.16
C GLY A 163 -10.10 -15.09 5.60
N THR A 164 -9.12 -15.39 6.46
CA THR A 164 -7.91 -16.14 6.10
C THR A 164 -8.24 -17.56 5.60
N LEU A 165 -9.16 -18.25 6.26
CA LEU A 165 -9.59 -19.59 5.85
C LEU A 165 -10.28 -19.57 4.49
N VAL A 166 -11.19 -18.62 4.25
CA VAL A 166 -11.86 -18.44 2.95
C VAL A 166 -10.83 -18.19 1.85
N ALA A 167 -9.86 -17.31 2.08
CA ALA A 167 -8.78 -17.02 1.15
C ALA A 167 -7.94 -18.28 0.83
N TYR A 168 -7.57 -19.05 1.84
CA TYR A 168 -6.77 -20.26 1.69
C TYR A 168 -7.50 -21.33 0.85
N LEU A 169 -8.75 -21.62 1.18
CA LEU A 169 -9.56 -22.59 0.45
C LEU A 169 -9.79 -22.17 -1.00
N SER A 170 -10.06 -20.88 -1.24
CA SER A 170 -10.20 -20.32 -2.58
C SER A 170 -8.91 -20.50 -3.39
N THR A 171 -7.76 -20.22 -2.76
CA THR A 171 -6.45 -20.36 -3.43
C THR A 171 -6.17 -21.81 -3.82
N ILE A 172 -6.39 -22.77 -2.93
CA ILE A 172 -6.24 -24.21 -3.25
C ILE A 172 -7.15 -24.61 -4.40
N PHE A 173 -8.41 -24.19 -4.36
CA PHE A 173 -9.38 -24.55 -5.40
C PHE A 173 -8.96 -24.04 -6.79
N ILE A 174 -8.60 -22.76 -6.89
CA ILE A 174 -8.16 -22.17 -8.18
C ILE A 174 -6.83 -22.76 -8.63
N SER A 175 -5.86 -22.94 -7.73
CA SER A 175 -4.55 -23.53 -8.05
C SER A 175 -4.68 -24.94 -8.62
N LYS A 176 -5.52 -25.80 -8.02
CA LYS A 176 -5.80 -27.13 -8.54
C LYS A 176 -6.43 -27.10 -9.93
N LYS A 177 -7.37 -26.17 -10.19
CA LYS A 177 -7.97 -26.00 -11.52
C LYS A 177 -6.96 -25.56 -12.58
N LEU A 178 -5.99 -24.71 -12.20
CA LEU A 178 -4.94 -24.26 -13.11
C LEU A 178 -3.91 -25.38 -13.37
N ALA A 179 -3.57 -26.17 -12.36
CA ALA A 179 -2.68 -27.33 -12.51
C ALA A 179 -3.24 -28.35 -13.48
N ASN A 180 -4.56 -28.65 -13.39
CA ASN A 180 -5.23 -29.56 -14.32
C ASN A 180 -5.18 -29.09 -15.79
N LYS A 181 -4.93 -27.79 -16.03
CA LYS A 181 -4.73 -27.21 -17.35
C LYS A 181 -3.26 -26.99 -17.71
N ASN A 182 -2.33 -27.50 -16.90
CA ASN A 182 -0.88 -27.26 -17.00
C ASN A 182 -0.50 -25.77 -17.05
N LYS A 183 -1.31 -24.93 -16.41
CA LYS A 183 -1.08 -23.50 -16.29
C LYS A 183 -0.52 -23.16 -14.92
N LEU A 184 0.58 -22.41 -14.87
CA LEU A 184 1.30 -21.94 -13.68
C LEU A 184 1.82 -23.04 -12.76
N PHE A 185 1.10 -24.16 -12.60
CA PHE A 185 1.40 -25.24 -11.69
C PHE A 185 1.37 -26.59 -12.38
N THR A 186 2.22 -27.51 -11.91
CA THR A 186 2.17 -28.94 -12.16
C THR A 186 1.82 -29.67 -10.87
N SER A 187 1.13 -30.81 -10.98
CA SER A 187 0.81 -31.64 -9.82
C SER A 187 1.74 -32.85 -9.81
N GLU A 188 2.59 -32.95 -8.80
CA GLU A 188 3.48 -34.09 -8.56
C GLU A 188 3.20 -34.65 -7.16
N ASN A 189 2.84 -35.92 -7.06
CA ASN A 189 2.53 -36.56 -5.78
C ASN A 189 1.58 -35.75 -4.91
N ASP A 190 0.47 -35.25 -5.48
CA ASP A 190 -0.53 -34.37 -4.87
C ASP A 190 -0.01 -33.02 -4.38
N LYS A 191 1.24 -32.68 -4.67
CA LYS A 191 1.80 -31.35 -4.40
C LYS A 191 1.70 -30.48 -5.63
N LEU A 192 1.28 -29.23 -5.42
CA LEU A 192 1.28 -28.20 -6.45
C LEU A 192 2.67 -27.54 -6.51
N ILE A 193 3.34 -27.66 -7.64
CA ILE A 193 4.67 -27.09 -7.87
C ILE A 193 4.56 -26.06 -8.98
N PRO A 194 5.17 -24.85 -8.84
CA PRO A 194 5.24 -23.91 -9.94
C PRO A 194 5.87 -24.54 -11.18
N ASN A 195 5.34 -24.24 -12.36
CA ASN A 195 5.93 -24.72 -13.60
C ASN A 195 7.24 -23.97 -13.93
N ASN A 196 8.02 -24.48 -14.88
CA ASN A 196 9.33 -23.95 -15.25
C ASN A 196 9.29 -22.43 -15.61
N ASN A 197 8.23 -21.94 -16.25
CA ASN A 197 8.11 -20.53 -16.61
C ASN A 197 7.94 -19.63 -15.36
N VAL A 198 7.18 -20.10 -14.37
CA VAL A 198 7.03 -19.40 -13.08
C VAL A 198 8.36 -19.43 -12.32
N GLU A 199 9.11 -20.52 -12.37
CA GLU A 199 10.44 -20.62 -11.76
C GLU A 199 11.45 -19.65 -12.37
N ILE A 200 11.44 -19.48 -13.69
CA ILE A 200 12.27 -18.49 -14.38
C ILE A 200 11.94 -17.07 -13.89
N ILE A 201 10.65 -16.72 -13.82
CA ILE A 201 10.23 -15.39 -13.29
C ILE A 201 10.65 -15.25 -11.83
N SER A 202 10.44 -16.29 -11.01
CA SER A 202 10.80 -16.30 -9.59
C SER A 202 12.30 -16.10 -9.38
N SER A 203 13.14 -16.80 -10.14
CA SER A 203 14.60 -16.67 -10.06
C SER A 203 15.06 -15.28 -10.53
N THR A 204 14.46 -14.73 -11.57
CA THR A 204 14.75 -13.39 -12.08
C THR A 204 14.43 -12.32 -11.02
N ILE A 205 13.26 -12.42 -10.36
CA ILE A 205 12.87 -11.53 -9.27
C ILE A 205 13.82 -11.69 -8.07
N ALA A 206 14.17 -12.92 -7.70
CA ALA A 206 15.08 -13.18 -6.59
C ALA A 206 16.49 -12.63 -6.86
N ASN A 207 17.01 -12.81 -8.07
CA ASN A 207 18.31 -12.26 -8.49
C ASN A 207 18.29 -10.72 -8.53
N PHE A 208 17.20 -10.13 -9.04
CA PHE A 208 17.02 -8.68 -9.00
C PHE A 208 17.02 -8.17 -7.56
N TYR A 209 16.28 -8.82 -6.67
CA TYR A 209 16.22 -8.45 -5.25
C TYR A 209 17.61 -8.58 -4.59
N GLN A 210 18.32 -9.67 -4.82
CA GLN A 210 19.69 -9.87 -4.30
C GLN A 210 20.65 -8.80 -4.81
N ASN A 211 20.58 -8.46 -6.10
CA ASN A 211 21.41 -7.41 -6.69
C ASN A 211 21.09 -6.03 -6.10
N VAL A 212 19.81 -5.70 -5.95
CA VAL A 212 19.37 -4.45 -5.31
C VAL A 212 19.79 -4.41 -3.85
N PHE A 213 19.64 -5.51 -3.12
CA PHE A 213 20.01 -5.61 -1.72
C PHE A 213 21.55 -5.52 -1.52
N SER A 214 22.33 -6.16 -2.38
CA SER A 214 23.80 -6.05 -2.34
C SER A 214 24.29 -4.64 -2.68
N LEU A 215 23.64 -3.97 -3.64
CA LEU A 215 23.85 -2.55 -3.93
C LEU A 215 23.54 -1.70 -2.68
N TYR A 216 22.42 -1.97 -2.01
CA TYR A 216 22.02 -1.27 -0.79
C TYR A 216 23.06 -1.43 0.34
N LEU A 217 23.56 -2.64 0.58
CA LEU A 217 24.56 -2.90 1.62
C LEU A 217 25.91 -2.23 1.35
N ASN A 218 26.30 -2.08 0.09
CA ASN A 218 27.55 -1.42 -0.31
C ASN A 218 27.48 0.12 -0.26
N PHE A 219 26.29 0.71 -0.10
CA PHE A 219 26.12 2.18 -0.08
C PHE A 219 26.07 2.73 1.35
N ASN A 220 27.23 2.97 1.94
CA ASN A 220 27.39 3.66 3.24
C ASN A 220 26.63 5.00 3.33
N PHE A 221 26.48 5.71 2.22
CA PHE A 221 25.79 7.00 2.15
C PHE A 221 24.29 6.88 2.43
N TYR A 222 23.60 5.93 1.80
CA TYR A 222 22.14 5.75 1.97
C TYR A 222 21.78 5.27 3.36
N PHE A 223 22.60 4.40 3.95
CA PHE A 223 22.40 3.96 5.33
C PHE A 223 22.54 5.14 6.31
N LYS A 224 23.55 5.99 6.13
CA LYS A 224 23.72 7.21 6.93
C LYS A 224 22.52 8.15 6.78
N THR A 225 22.09 8.41 5.55
CA THR A 225 20.93 9.26 5.29
C THR A 225 19.65 8.71 5.91
N LEU A 226 19.38 7.41 5.75
CA LEU A 226 18.24 6.75 6.36
C LEU A 226 18.30 6.83 7.90
N THR A 227 19.46 6.58 8.48
CA THR A 227 19.66 6.66 9.94
C THR A 227 19.40 8.08 10.44
N ILE A 228 19.93 9.11 9.76
CA ILE A 228 19.68 10.51 10.11
C ILE A 228 18.19 10.85 10.00
N THR A 229 17.54 10.42 8.92
CA THR A 229 16.11 10.65 8.73
C THR A 229 15.28 10.00 9.85
N LEU A 230 15.61 8.76 10.21
CA LEU A 230 14.94 8.06 11.31
C LEU A 230 15.17 8.75 12.67
N LEU A 231 16.40 9.20 12.94
CA LEU A 231 16.70 9.93 14.17
C LEU A 231 15.95 11.27 14.25
N LEU A 232 15.89 12.02 13.16
CA LEU A 232 15.09 13.24 13.07
C LEU A 232 13.60 12.94 13.25
N SER A 233 13.09 11.88 12.64
CA SER A 233 11.71 11.45 12.79
C SER A 233 11.39 11.12 14.24
N ILE A 234 12.26 10.40 14.92
CA ILE A 234 12.12 10.08 16.35
C ILE A 234 12.17 11.37 17.21
N LEU A 235 13.05 12.32 16.90
CA LEU A 235 13.14 13.60 17.59
C LEU A 235 11.80 14.37 17.52
N PHE A 236 11.22 14.50 16.33
CA PHE A 236 9.92 15.17 16.17
C PHE A 236 8.76 14.36 16.77
N PHE A 237 8.89 13.04 16.88
CA PHE A 237 7.92 12.21 17.59
C PHE A 237 7.95 12.45 19.10
N ILE A 238 9.16 12.53 19.71
CA ILE A 238 9.33 12.75 21.16
C ILE A 238 9.00 14.19 21.55
N PHE A 239 9.35 15.16 20.69
CA PHE A 239 9.17 16.59 20.92
C PHE A 239 8.32 17.25 19.82
N PRO A 240 7.02 16.96 19.75
CA PRO A 240 6.15 17.51 18.69
C PRO A 240 6.05 19.05 18.74
N SER A 241 6.27 19.66 19.90
CA SER A 241 6.32 21.12 20.07
C SER A 241 7.48 21.80 19.32
N LEU A 242 8.54 21.06 18.97
CA LEU A 242 9.64 21.60 18.16
C LEU A 242 9.17 22.14 16.82
N ASP A 243 8.21 21.46 16.21
CA ASP A 243 7.66 21.85 14.93
C ASP A 243 6.96 23.23 15.00
N ILE A 244 6.18 23.44 16.06
CA ILE A 244 5.55 24.73 16.33
C ILE A 244 6.60 25.80 16.66
N THR A 245 7.58 25.47 17.52
CA THR A 245 8.64 26.39 17.93
C THR A 245 9.47 26.86 16.74
N VAL A 246 9.89 25.92 15.90
CA VAL A 246 10.68 26.25 14.68
C VAL A 246 9.82 27.06 13.70
N SER A 247 8.57 26.67 13.49
CA SER A 247 7.65 27.46 12.65
C SER A 247 7.41 28.85 13.19
N GLY A 248 7.33 29.01 14.50
CA GLY A 248 7.16 30.29 15.21
C GLY A 248 8.32 31.27 15.00
N LEU A 249 9.55 30.78 14.75
CA LEU A 249 10.70 31.65 14.42
C LEU A 249 10.50 32.42 13.11
N PHE A 250 9.66 31.93 12.24
CA PHE A 250 9.33 32.51 10.94
C PHE A 250 7.98 33.23 10.91
N TYR A 251 7.29 33.34 12.08
CA TYR A 251 6.01 34.02 12.21
C TYR A 251 6.22 35.41 12.79
N GLY A 252 5.88 36.45 12.02
CA GLY A 252 6.10 37.82 12.39
C GLY A 252 5.06 38.37 13.38
N GLN A 253 5.36 39.53 13.96
CA GLN A 253 4.43 40.23 14.88
C GLN A 253 3.18 40.78 14.17
N ASP A 254 3.23 40.86 12.85
CA ASP A 254 2.13 41.25 11.96
C ASP A 254 1.10 40.14 11.72
N GLY A 255 1.26 38.99 12.37
CA GLY A 255 0.38 37.85 12.21
C GLY A 255 0.58 37.10 10.88
N LYS A 256 1.74 37.23 10.25
CA LYS A 256 2.06 36.57 8.96
C LYS A 256 3.43 35.90 9.01
N PHE A 257 3.59 34.86 8.21
CA PHE A 257 4.91 34.28 8.00
C PHE A 257 5.80 35.20 7.18
N ILE A 258 7.10 35.28 7.52
CA ILE A 258 8.10 36.15 6.87
C ILE A 258 8.14 35.93 5.35
N ALA A 259 7.84 34.70 4.89
CA ALA A 259 7.73 34.35 3.47
C ALA A 259 6.33 34.63 2.88
N SER A 260 5.53 35.53 3.47
CA SER A 260 4.26 35.94 2.90
C SER A 260 4.47 36.78 1.62
N GLU A 261 3.42 36.91 0.80
CA GLU A 261 3.48 37.41 -0.58
C GLU A 261 3.92 38.88 -0.74
N SER A 262 4.32 39.58 0.33
CA SER A 262 4.71 40.99 0.31
C SER A 262 6.14 41.27 -0.18
N ASP A 263 7.01 40.26 -0.22
CA ASP A 263 8.38 40.41 -0.71
C ASP A 263 8.47 39.96 -2.18
N TRP A 264 8.81 40.92 -3.07
CA TRP A 264 8.92 40.67 -4.50
C TRP A 264 9.92 39.54 -4.83
N PHE A 265 10.98 39.39 -4.05
CA PHE A 265 12.00 38.33 -4.27
C PHE A 265 11.42 36.95 -3.95
N ILE A 266 10.70 36.83 -2.83
CA ILE A 266 10.02 35.58 -2.44
C ILE A 266 8.90 35.25 -3.43
N TYR A 267 8.15 36.26 -3.88
CA TYR A 267 7.15 36.09 -4.94
C TYR A 267 7.80 35.59 -6.23
N PHE A 268 8.90 36.21 -6.68
CA PHE A 268 9.64 35.80 -7.87
C PHE A 268 10.12 34.36 -7.76
N VAL A 269 10.75 33.96 -6.63
CA VAL A 269 11.23 32.60 -6.42
C VAL A 269 10.07 31.60 -6.45
N ARG A 270 8.98 31.85 -5.74
CA ARG A 270 7.86 30.91 -5.61
C ARG A 270 6.99 30.82 -6.87
N LYS A 271 6.73 31.95 -7.53
CA LYS A 271 5.77 32.00 -8.64
C LYS A 271 6.42 31.89 -10.03
N MET A 272 7.69 32.17 -10.14
CA MET A 272 8.41 32.10 -11.43
C MET A 272 9.53 31.05 -11.41
N LEU A 273 10.47 31.17 -10.49
CA LEU A 273 11.67 30.33 -10.52
C LEU A 273 11.36 28.86 -10.21
N LEU A 274 10.65 28.57 -9.14
CA LEU A 274 10.31 27.17 -8.77
C LEU A 274 9.44 26.46 -9.81
N PRO A 275 8.38 27.05 -10.37
CA PRO A 275 7.63 26.43 -11.46
C PRO A 275 8.47 26.20 -12.72
N LEU A 276 9.33 27.18 -13.08
CA LEU A 276 10.24 27.03 -14.22
C LEU A 276 11.22 25.88 -13.99
N MET A 277 11.83 25.80 -12.81
CA MET A 277 12.72 24.69 -12.45
C MET A 277 11.97 23.35 -12.48
N ALA A 278 10.76 23.30 -11.97
CA ALA A 278 9.93 22.09 -12.01
C ALA A 278 9.63 21.65 -13.46
N LEU A 279 9.32 22.60 -14.34
CA LEU A 279 9.12 22.31 -15.78
C LEU A 279 10.39 21.78 -16.41
N LEU A 280 11.56 22.41 -16.18
CA LEU A 280 12.84 21.98 -16.72
C LEU A 280 13.18 20.55 -16.22
N VAL A 281 13.04 20.29 -14.93
CA VAL A 281 13.34 19.00 -14.33
C VAL A 281 12.39 17.90 -14.84
N PHE A 282 11.18 18.24 -15.22
CA PHE A 282 10.21 17.30 -15.80
C PHE A 282 10.46 17.07 -17.31
N PHE A 283 10.60 18.14 -18.10
CA PHE A 283 10.65 18.02 -19.56
C PHE A 283 12.04 17.66 -20.10
N VAL A 284 13.13 18.04 -19.44
CA VAL A 284 14.49 17.74 -19.93
C VAL A 284 14.77 16.24 -20.00
N PRO A 285 14.46 15.41 -18.99
CA PRO A 285 14.62 13.97 -19.10
C PRO A 285 13.78 13.36 -20.23
N ILE A 286 12.54 13.80 -20.41
CA ILE A 286 11.67 13.30 -21.49
C ILE A 286 12.26 13.64 -22.86
N ALA A 287 12.68 14.89 -23.06
CA ALA A 287 13.31 15.33 -24.32
C ALA A 287 14.63 14.60 -24.58
N ALA A 288 15.41 14.35 -23.52
CA ALA A 288 16.68 13.63 -23.62
C ALA A 288 16.48 12.16 -24.03
N VAL A 289 15.51 11.48 -23.43
CA VAL A 289 15.15 10.11 -23.80
C VAL A 289 14.65 10.06 -25.25
N PHE A 290 13.76 10.98 -25.61
CA PHE A 290 13.24 11.06 -26.99
C PHE A 290 14.37 11.29 -28.00
N LYS A 291 15.24 12.28 -27.76
CA LYS A 291 16.38 12.59 -28.65
C LYS A 291 17.30 11.38 -28.81
N GLN A 292 17.60 10.67 -27.73
CA GLN A 292 18.50 9.53 -27.78
C GLN A 292 17.88 8.33 -28.51
N ILE A 293 16.57 8.10 -28.39
CA ILE A 293 15.88 6.99 -29.06
C ILE A 293 15.80 7.26 -30.58
N TYR A 294 15.39 8.48 -30.96
CA TYR A 294 15.12 8.80 -32.37
C TYR A 294 16.37 9.23 -33.13
N TYR A 295 17.22 10.07 -32.53
CA TYR A 295 18.39 10.66 -33.18
C TYR A 295 19.71 9.99 -32.83
N LYS A 296 19.70 9.01 -31.88
CA LYS A 296 20.89 8.29 -31.40
C LYS A 296 21.94 9.20 -30.74
N GLU A 297 21.59 10.44 -30.39
CA GLU A 297 22.46 11.41 -29.75
C GLU A 297 22.24 11.46 -28.24
N LYS A 298 23.30 11.40 -27.46
CA LYS A 298 23.24 11.53 -26.00
C LYS A 298 23.24 13.00 -25.60
N ILE A 299 22.37 13.41 -24.71
CA ILE A 299 22.41 14.70 -24.03
C ILE A 299 23.23 14.54 -22.75
N LEU A 300 24.22 15.41 -22.54
CA LEU A 300 25.11 15.38 -21.36
C LEU A 300 25.86 14.07 -21.15
N ASN A 301 26.05 13.27 -22.19
CA ASN A 301 26.65 11.94 -22.11
C ASN A 301 25.90 10.93 -21.19
N ILE A 302 24.68 11.24 -20.79
CA ILE A 302 23.84 10.42 -19.91
C ILE A 302 23.07 9.38 -20.76
N ALA A 303 23.07 8.13 -20.35
CA ALA A 303 22.36 7.07 -21.05
C ALA A 303 20.84 7.13 -20.78
N VAL A 304 20.02 6.57 -21.69
CA VAL A 304 18.54 6.49 -21.52
C VAL A 304 18.16 5.92 -20.16
N ARG A 305 18.84 4.86 -19.72
CA ARG A 305 18.58 4.21 -18.42
C ARG A 305 18.70 5.18 -17.24
N GLU A 306 19.69 6.06 -17.28
CA GLU A 306 19.95 7.04 -16.21
C GLU A 306 18.90 8.16 -16.23
N TRP A 307 18.48 8.61 -17.41
CA TRP A 307 17.37 9.55 -17.55
C TRP A 307 16.04 8.97 -17.05
N VAL A 308 15.75 7.72 -17.39
CA VAL A 308 14.56 7.02 -16.90
C VAL A 308 14.62 6.86 -15.37
N TYR A 309 15.78 6.55 -14.82
CA TYR A 309 15.96 6.46 -13.37
C TYR A 309 15.70 7.80 -12.69
N LEU A 310 16.29 8.89 -13.16
CA LEU A 310 16.07 10.24 -12.62
C LEU A 310 14.58 10.63 -12.67
N PHE A 311 13.94 10.38 -13.80
CA PHE A 311 12.53 10.68 -13.98
C PHE A 311 11.63 9.82 -13.05
N SER A 312 11.95 8.54 -12.88
CA SER A 312 11.25 7.66 -11.95
C SER A 312 11.39 8.12 -10.49
N CYS A 313 12.57 8.56 -10.08
CA CYS A 313 12.79 9.14 -8.75
C CYS A 313 11.92 10.37 -8.50
N LEU A 314 11.74 11.23 -9.50
CA LEU A 314 10.87 12.40 -9.41
C LEU A 314 9.39 12.00 -9.28
N ILE A 315 8.91 11.11 -10.15
CA ILE A 315 7.51 10.67 -10.11
C ILE A 315 7.21 9.96 -8.81
N ILE A 316 8.01 8.97 -8.44
CA ILE A 316 7.77 8.15 -7.25
C ILE A 316 8.01 8.97 -5.98
N GLY A 317 9.16 9.63 -5.86
CA GLY A 317 9.54 10.36 -4.66
C GLY A 317 8.63 11.56 -4.42
N THR A 318 8.65 12.54 -5.32
CA THR A 318 7.91 13.79 -5.13
C THR A 318 6.44 13.69 -5.52
N GLY A 319 6.12 12.94 -6.58
CA GLY A 319 4.75 12.79 -7.07
C GLY A 319 3.92 11.88 -6.16
N ILE A 320 4.30 10.62 -6.05
CA ILE A 320 3.52 9.61 -5.34
C ILE A 320 3.75 9.73 -3.82
N VAL A 321 5.00 9.60 -3.37
CA VAL A 321 5.27 9.54 -1.93
C VAL A 321 4.94 10.86 -1.24
N VAL A 322 5.48 11.98 -1.70
CA VAL A 322 5.30 13.26 -1.02
C VAL A 322 3.89 13.84 -1.26
N ASN A 323 3.44 13.96 -2.50
CA ASN A 323 2.18 14.63 -2.77
C ASN A 323 0.97 13.73 -2.57
N SER A 324 0.99 12.47 -3.05
CA SER A 324 -0.19 11.61 -2.93
C SER A 324 -0.29 10.97 -1.55
N ILE A 325 0.80 10.44 -0.98
CA ILE A 325 0.76 9.76 0.31
C ILE A 325 0.82 10.79 1.45
N PHE A 326 1.91 11.56 1.58
CA PHE A 326 2.07 12.42 2.74
C PHE A 326 1.15 13.65 2.76
N LYS A 327 0.91 14.32 1.64
CA LYS A 327 0.04 15.49 1.65
C LYS A 327 -1.44 15.16 1.67
N ASN A 328 -1.87 14.20 0.84
CA ASN A 328 -3.31 13.94 0.67
C ASN A 328 -3.86 12.93 1.68
N LEU A 329 -3.09 11.86 1.99
CA LEU A 329 -3.57 10.82 2.91
C LEU A 329 -3.31 11.15 4.37
N TRP A 330 -2.23 11.87 4.68
CA TRP A 330 -1.91 12.23 6.06
C TRP A 330 -2.73 13.42 6.56
N GLY A 331 -3.14 14.32 5.65
CA GLY A 331 -4.05 15.41 5.95
C GLY A 331 -3.57 16.39 7.04
N ARG A 332 -2.26 16.53 7.24
CA ARG A 332 -1.72 17.41 8.27
C ARG A 332 -1.90 18.88 7.87
N ALA A 333 -2.46 19.66 8.76
CA ALA A 333 -2.60 21.12 8.58
C ALA A 333 -1.22 21.78 8.39
N ARG A 334 -1.14 22.73 7.48
CA ARG A 334 0.07 23.56 7.32
C ARG A 334 0.20 24.49 8.51
N PRO A 335 1.41 24.95 8.88
CA PRO A 335 1.55 25.90 9.98
C PRO A 335 0.60 27.10 9.89
N ASN A 336 0.44 27.68 8.70
CA ASN A 336 -0.44 28.81 8.47
C ASN A 336 -1.94 28.50 8.70
N ASP A 337 -2.33 27.25 8.61
CA ASP A 337 -3.72 26.82 8.77
C ASP A 337 -4.03 26.39 10.21
N THR A 338 -2.99 26.37 11.10
CA THR A 338 -3.13 25.93 12.49
C THR A 338 -3.54 27.08 13.42
N ILE A 339 -4.31 26.76 14.46
CA ILE A 339 -4.78 27.71 15.50
C ILE A 339 -3.63 28.53 16.10
N GLN A 340 -2.44 27.92 16.27
CA GLN A 340 -1.25 28.57 16.82
C GLN A 340 -0.74 29.75 15.97
N PHE A 341 -1.10 29.77 14.70
CA PHE A 341 -0.68 30.79 13.76
C PHE A 341 -1.87 31.50 13.07
N GLY A 342 -3.03 31.53 13.75
CA GLY A 342 -4.22 32.25 13.30
C GLY A 342 -5.11 31.50 12.30
N GLY A 343 -4.87 30.23 12.05
CA GLY A 343 -5.75 29.35 11.28
C GLY A 343 -6.85 28.71 12.13
N GLU A 344 -7.64 27.83 11.50
CA GLU A 344 -8.78 27.17 12.14
C GLU A 344 -8.50 25.71 12.53
N GLU A 345 -7.45 25.10 12.01
CA GLU A 345 -7.16 23.67 12.20
C GLU A 345 -6.33 23.43 13.46
N PRO A 346 -6.61 22.36 14.23
CA PRO A 346 -5.79 21.97 15.35
C PRO A 346 -4.42 21.48 14.87
N PHE A 347 -3.37 21.79 15.66
CA PHE A 347 -2.05 21.19 15.40
C PHE A 347 -2.09 19.68 15.60
N THR A 348 -1.71 18.94 14.55
CA THR A 348 -1.56 17.49 14.61
C THR A 348 -0.09 17.10 14.62
N ILE A 349 0.27 16.14 15.46
CA ILE A 349 1.61 15.60 15.50
C ILE A 349 1.92 14.87 14.18
N PRO A 350 3.20 14.81 13.74
CA PRO A 350 3.56 14.23 12.44
C PRO A 350 3.20 12.75 12.27
N TRP A 351 2.96 12.06 13.34
CA TRP A 351 2.76 10.59 13.37
C TRP A 351 1.46 10.18 14.04
#